data_298470ca290c1c3487c1f5cc8d117085
#
_entry.id   298470ca290c1c3487c1f5cc8d117085
#
_cell.length_a   1.000
_cell.length_b   1.000
_cell.length_c   1.000
_cell.angle_alpha   90.00
_cell.angle_beta   90.00
_cell.angle_gamma   90.00
#
_symmetry.space_group_name_H-M   'P 1'
#
loop_
_entity.id
_entity.type
_entity.pdbx_description
1 polymer ?
#
loop_
_entity_poly.entity_id
_entity_poly.type
_entity_poly.pdbx_seq_one_letter_code
_entity_poly.pdbx_strand_id
1 'polypeptide(L)'
;MKQKLWITLLTYLSYCVDKELYEAIDYLKEQVRVLLEQQERQNKRILLSNSQRMRVAAKAKKLSRKMLEQCTVLFTPDTVLGWFRNLIAEKYNGCENRGKVGRPQISQEIVILVIRFKEENPRWGYQKITDQLVYLKYSISKSTVKNILIENGYDPEPDLTVKTTWWEFIKSHWDVLTACDFFTVELLIGRKLIRCTLLFVIELSTRKMFFAPIKPQPDGDYMKQAAKILTDYEDGFLKGKRYLIHDRDPLYTNEFHNILKSSGVKPVKLPPRSPDLNPYAERFVKSVKSECLDHLILASVKQLEYAVNQYCEYYHHERIHQSLGRIIEPIHKTNEDVEIVCIERLGGLLKSYHRLAA
;
A
#
# COMPACT_ATOMS: atom_id res chain seq x y z
N MET A 1 -57.40 -31.83 15.99
CA MET A 1 -56.26 -32.26 15.15
C MET A 1 -55.53 -31.09 14.45
N LYS A 2 -56.21 -30.17 13.76
CA LYS A 2 -55.61 -29.04 13.04
C LYS A 2 -54.74 -28.11 13.90
N GLN A 3 -55.12 -27.81 15.12
CA GLN A 3 -54.39 -26.89 16.02
C GLN A 3 -53.03 -27.46 16.48
N LYS A 4 -52.91 -28.77 16.73
CA LYS A 4 -51.65 -29.42 17.07
C LYS A 4 -50.66 -29.41 15.87
N LEU A 5 -51.17 -29.58 14.66
CA LEU A 5 -50.37 -29.56 13.44
C LEU A 5 -49.76 -28.16 13.19
N TRP A 6 -50.52 -27.09 13.42
CA TRP A 6 -50.05 -25.71 13.30
C TRP A 6 -48.98 -25.38 14.36
N ILE A 7 -49.16 -25.84 15.59
CA ILE A 7 -48.16 -25.64 16.65
C ILE A 7 -46.85 -26.35 16.29
N THR A 8 -46.94 -27.60 15.80
CA THR A 8 -45.75 -28.36 15.39
C THR A 8 -45.05 -27.72 14.20
N LEU A 9 -45.79 -27.20 13.20
CA LEU A 9 -45.24 -26.50 12.05
C LEU A 9 -44.53 -25.20 12.48
N LEU A 10 -45.18 -24.42 13.35
CA LEU A 10 -44.58 -23.18 13.87
C LEU A 10 -43.30 -23.43 14.67
N THR A 11 -43.30 -24.50 15.51
CA THR A 11 -42.10 -24.89 16.28
C THR A 11 -40.99 -25.38 15.36
N TYR A 12 -41.31 -26.10 14.31
CA TYR A 12 -40.31 -26.54 13.31
C TYR A 12 -39.76 -25.37 12.51
N LEU A 13 -40.59 -24.43 12.06
CA LEU A 13 -40.15 -23.23 11.35
C LEU A 13 -39.28 -22.34 12.25
N SER A 14 -39.66 -22.15 13.53
CA SER A 14 -38.82 -21.41 14.49
C SER A 14 -37.48 -22.09 14.68
N TYR A 15 -37.42 -23.40 14.80
CA TYR A 15 -36.17 -24.17 14.91
C TYR A 15 -35.29 -24.01 13.66
N CYS A 16 -35.87 -24.07 12.46
CA CYS A 16 -35.11 -23.88 11.22
C CYS A 16 -34.50 -22.45 11.12
N VAL A 17 -35.30 -21.43 11.45
CA VAL A 17 -34.83 -20.02 11.45
C VAL A 17 -33.75 -19.83 12.50
N ASP A 18 -33.90 -20.35 13.70
CA ASP A 18 -32.90 -20.29 14.75
C ASP A 18 -31.59 -20.99 14.33
N LYS A 19 -31.68 -22.15 13.67
CA LYS A 19 -30.53 -22.91 13.20
C LYS A 19 -29.73 -22.12 12.15
N GLU A 20 -30.39 -21.59 11.12
CA GLU A 20 -29.73 -20.77 10.09
C GLU A 20 -29.07 -19.52 10.70
N LEU A 21 -29.73 -18.92 11.70
CA LEU A 21 -29.21 -17.75 12.39
C LEU A 21 -27.93 -18.09 13.20
N TYR A 22 -27.92 -19.25 13.87
CA TYR A 22 -26.71 -19.71 14.56
C TYR A 22 -25.56 -20.04 13.61
N GLU A 23 -25.84 -20.69 12.47
CA GLU A 23 -24.84 -20.98 11.44
C GLU A 23 -24.26 -19.67 10.85
N ALA A 24 -25.11 -18.67 10.61
CA ALA A 24 -24.65 -17.35 10.14
C ALA A 24 -23.78 -16.63 11.19
N ILE A 25 -24.13 -16.72 12.47
CA ILE A 25 -23.33 -16.16 13.56
C ILE A 25 -21.98 -16.87 13.66
N ASP A 26 -21.93 -18.19 13.54
CA ASP A 26 -20.69 -18.95 13.59
C ASP A 26 -19.77 -18.63 12.38
N TYR A 27 -20.34 -18.47 11.20
CA TYR A 27 -19.60 -18.02 10.02
C TYR A 27 -19.01 -16.62 10.22
N LEU A 28 -19.77 -15.67 10.77
CA LEU A 28 -19.28 -14.32 11.06
C LEU A 28 -18.18 -14.32 12.14
N LYS A 29 -18.29 -15.17 13.15
CA LYS A 29 -17.21 -15.33 14.15
C LYS A 29 -15.93 -15.85 13.54
N GLU A 30 -16.01 -16.80 12.64
CA GLU A 30 -14.84 -17.34 11.96
C GLU A 30 -14.17 -16.29 11.07
N GLN A 31 -14.95 -15.48 10.36
CA GLN A 31 -14.40 -14.34 9.62
C GLN A 31 -13.64 -13.36 10.54
N VAL A 32 -14.20 -13.07 11.71
CA VAL A 32 -13.53 -12.19 12.69
C VAL A 32 -12.26 -12.83 13.23
N ARG A 33 -12.22 -14.14 13.47
CA ARG A 33 -10.99 -14.86 13.88
C ARG A 33 -9.90 -14.77 12.84
N VAL A 34 -10.25 -15.06 11.58
CA VAL A 34 -9.29 -14.95 10.45
C VAL A 34 -8.71 -13.54 10.34
N LEU A 35 -9.54 -12.51 10.49
CA LEU A 35 -9.09 -11.12 10.47
C LEU A 35 -8.16 -10.80 11.65
N LEU A 36 -8.44 -11.34 12.83
CA LEU A 36 -7.58 -11.21 14.01
C LEU A 36 -6.22 -11.87 13.80
N GLU A 37 -6.21 -13.10 13.31
CA GLU A 37 -4.96 -13.81 13.00
C GLU A 37 -4.11 -13.06 11.96
N GLN A 38 -4.74 -12.48 10.93
CA GLN A 38 -4.05 -11.65 9.96
C GLN A 38 -3.45 -10.40 10.60
N GLN A 39 -4.15 -9.81 11.55
CA GLN A 39 -3.70 -8.61 12.24
C GLN A 39 -2.58 -8.91 13.25
N GLU A 40 -2.66 -10.04 13.96
CA GLU A 40 -1.57 -10.50 14.83
C GLU A 40 -0.27 -10.72 14.05
N ARG A 41 -0.35 -11.29 12.84
CA ARG A 41 0.81 -11.41 11.94
C ARG A 41 1.43 -10.07 11.58
N GLN A 42 0.64 -8.99 11.55
CA GLN A 42 1.11 -7.62 11.30
C GLN A 42 1.60 -6.90 12.56
N ASN A 43 1.51 -7.53 13.73
CA ASN A 43 1.92 -6.99 15.05
C ASN A 43 1.28 -5.62 15.39
N LYS A 44 0.03 -5.38 14.95
CA LYS A 44 -0.72 -4.14 15.19
C LYS A 44 -1.85 -4.39 16.18
N ARG A 45 -1.95 -3.57 17.24
CA ARG A 45 -3.09 -3.59 18.17
C ARG A 45 -4.33 -2.95 17.55
N ILE A 46 -5.49 -3.55 17.78
CA ILE A 46 -6.78 -2.95 17.40
C ILE A 46 -7.11 -1.81 18.36
N LEU A 47 -7.00 -0.58 17.88
CA LEU A 47 -7.40 0.61 18.61
C LEU A 47 -8.75 1.09 18.08
N LEU A 48 -9.80 0.97 18.91
CA LEU A 48 -11.11 1.52 18.57
C LEU A 48 -11.21 3.00 18.92
N SER A 49 -11.76 3.79 18.01
CA SER A 49 -12.17 5.16 18.28
C SER A 49 -13.38 5.18 19.23
N ASN A 50 -13.61 6.32 19.90
CA ASN A 50 -14.77 6.47 20.79
C ASN A 50 -16.09 6.21 20.06
N SER A 51 -16.25 6.70 18.82
CA SER A 51 -17.44 6.45 18.03
C SER A 51 -17.67 4.97 17.71
N GLN A 52 -16.61 4.20 17.50
CA GLN A 52 -16.70 2.76 17.29
C GLN A 52 -17.10 2.02 18.56
N ARG A 53 -16.49 2.38 19.72
CA ARG A 53 -16.86 1.84 21.03
C ARG A 53 -18.35 2.09 21.36
N MET A 54 -18.83 3.31 21.09
CA MET A 54 -20.23 3.70 21.28
C MET A 54 -21.17 2.83 20.44
N ARG A 55 -20.88 2.62 19.15
CA ARG A 55 -21.70 1.79 18.26
C ARG A 55 -21.77 0.34 18.71
N VAL A 56 -20.63 -0.25 19.11
CA VAL A 56 -20.55 -1.60 19.62
C VAL A 56 -21.33 -1.73 20.92
N ALA A 57 -21.13 -0.84 21.88
CA ALA A 57 -21.83 -0.81 23.17
C ALA A 57 -23.36 -0.68 23.02
N ALA A 58 -23.83 0.19 22.11
CA ALA A 58 -25.25 0.38 21.83
C ALA A 58 -25.93 -0.88 21.25
N LYS A 59 -25.20 -1.64 20.41
CA LYS A 59 -25.71 -2.92 19.88
C LYS A 59 -25.70 -4.02 20.95
N ALA A 60 -24.61 -4.10 21.72
CA ALA A 60 -24.44 -5.10 22.76
C ALA A 60 -25.50 -4.99 23.88
N LYS A 61 -25.97 -3.78 24.23
CA LYS A 61 -27.06 -3.58 25.20
C LYS A 61 -28.33 -4.34 24.87
N LYS A 62 -28.60 -4.59 23.58
CA LYS A 62 -29.83 -5.31 23.15
C LYS A 62 -29.72 -6.80 23.34
N LEU A 63 -28.55 -7.32 23.68
CA LEU A 63 -28.29 -8.75 23.88
C LEU A 63 -28.22 -9.10 25.37
N SER A 64 -28.66 -10.30 25.72
CA SER A 64 -28.45 -10.83 27.07
C SER A 64 -26.97 -11.14 27.30
N ARG A 65 -26.51 -11.16 28.58
CA ARG A 65 -25.14 -11.48 28.93
C ARG A 65 -24.69 -12.83 28.36
N LYS A 66 -25.55 -13.83 28.41
CA LYS A 66 -25.33 -15.19 27.86
C LYS A 66 -25.08 -15.13 26.34
N MET A 67 -25.86 -14.33 25.61
CA MET A 67 -25.69 -14.14 24.18
C MET A 67 -24.38 -13.35 23.86
N LEU A 68 -24.04 -12.36 24.67
CA LEU A 68 -22.77 -11.64 24.53
C LEU A 68 -21.59 -12.58 24.70
N GLU A 69 -21.58 -13.46 25.69
CA GLU A 69 -20.52 -14.46 25.92
C GLU A 69 -20.35 -15.39 24.71
N GLN A 70 -21.44 -15.72 24.03
CA GLN A 70 -21.44 -16.57 22.84
C GLN A 70 -20.99 -15.81 21.58
N CYS A 71 -21.25 -14.52 21.45
CA CYS A 71 -21.04 -13.76 20.22
C CYS A 71 -19.76 -12.92 20.22
N THR A 72 -19.16 -12.63 21.38
CA THR A 72 -17.98 -11.77 21.44
C THR A 72 -16.70 -12.54 21.14
N VAL A 73 -15.96 -12.08 20.11
CA VAL A 73 -14.67 -12.63 19.71
C VAL A 73 -13.54 -11.62 19.99
N LEU A 74 -13.81 -10.32 19.79
CA LEU A 74 -12.82 -9.25 19.87
C LEU A 74 -12.60 -8.67 21.27
N PHE A 75 -13.67 -8.58 22.05
CA PHE A 75 -13.68 -7.93 23.38
C PHE A 75 -14.49 -8.76 24.35
N THR A 76 -14.10 -8.75 25.63
CA THR A 76 -14.91 -9.44 26.64
C THR A 76 -16.26 -8.72 26.84
N PRO A 77 -17.33 -9.45 27.21
CA PRO A 77 -18.64 -8.85 27.53
C PRO A 77 -18.53 -7.71 28.56
N ASP A 78 -17.67 -7.87 29.57
CA ASP A 78 -17.48 -6.87 30.60
C ASP A 78 -16.83 -5.58 30.07
N THR A 79 -15.92 -5.67 29.11
CA THR A 79 -15.33 -4.52 28.41
C THR A 79 -16.41 -3.75 27.65
N VAL A 80 -17.25 -4.42 26.90
CA VAL A 80 -18.29 -3.80 26.08
C VAL A 80 -19.38 -3.18 26.96
N LEU A 81 -19.78 -3.86 28.02
CA LEU A 81 -20.72 -3.33 29.01
C LEU A 81 -20.12 -2.17 29.84
N GLY A 82 -18.80 -2.18 30.06
CA GLY A 82 -18.05 -1.07 30.64
C GLY A 82 -18.17 0.19 29.79
N TRP A 83 -17.96 0.09 28.49
CA TRP A 83 -18.15 1.20 27.56
C TRP A 83 -19.57 1.77 27.61
N PHE A 84 -20.58 0.90 27.72
CA PHE A 84 -21.96 1.33 27.84
C PHE A 84 -22.22 2.08 29.15
N ARG A 85 -21.68 1.60 30.29
CA ARG A 85 -21.78 2.28 31.58
C ARG A 85 -21.13 3.68 31.55
N ASN A 86 -19.96 3.80 30.89
CA ASN A 86 -19.29 5.08 30.71
C ASN A 86 -20.13 6.06 29.88
N LEU A 87 -20.78 5.58 28.81
CA LEU A 87 -21.71 6.39 28.02
C LEU A 87 -22.90 6.92 28.82
N ILE A 88 -23.46 6.08 29.71
CA ILE A 88 -24.53 6.49 30.61
C ILE A 88 -24.01 7.52 31.61
N ALA A 89 -22.82 7.30 32.19
CA ALA A 89 -22.20 8.22 33.11
C ALA A 89 -21.94 9.59 32.44
N GLU A 90 -21.44 9.62 31.21
CA GLU A 90 -21.25 10.86 30.44
C GLU A 90 -22.60 11.58 30.18
N LYS A 91 -23.66 10.83 29.82
CA LYS A 91 -25.00 11.41 29.57
C LYS A 91 -25.59 12.09 30.83
N TYR A 92 -25.32 11.54 32.00
CA TYR A 92 -25.83 12.08 33.29
C TYR A 92 -24.78 12.87 34.03
N ASN A 93 -23.64 13.17 33.42
CA ASN A 93 -22.57 13.93 34.03
C ASN A 93 -22.93 15.44 34.03
N GLY A 94 -23.51 15.91 35.12
CA GLY A 94 -23.82 17.32 35.32
C GLY A 94 -22.58 18.23 35.49
N CYS A 95 -21.38 17.77 35.05
CA CYS A 95 -20.13 18.50 35.15
C CYS A 95 -20.04 19.70 34.19
N GLU A 96 -20.92 19.79 33.20
CA GLU A 96 -20.98 20.96 32.28
C GLU A 96 -21.24 22.27 33.02
N ASN A 97 -21.88 22.22 34.20
CA ASN A 97 -22.16 23.37 35.04
C ASN A 97 -21.12 23.63 36.13
N ARG A 98 -20.10 22.79 36.27
CA ARG A 98 -18.98 23.04 37.17
C ARG A 98 -17.94 23.86 36.42
N GLY A 99 -17.72 25.10 36.81
CA GLY A 99 -16.66 25.95 36.28
C GLY A 99 -15.34 25.16 36.23
N LYS A 100 -14.59 25.28 35.17
CA LYS A 100 -13.32 24.57 34.96
C LYS A 100 -12.37 24.88 36.11
N VAL A 101 -12.27 23.95 37.06
CA VAL A 101 -11.29 24.01 38.13
C VAL A 101 -9.98 23.48 37.55
N GLY A 102 -9.00 24.35 37.39
CA GLY A 102 -7.69 23.98 36.86
C GLY A 102 -6.91 25.19 36.36
N ARG A 103 -5.68 24.94 35.96
CA ARG A 103 -4.82 25.94 35.31
C ARG A 103 -5.52 26.48 34.06
N PRO A 104 -5.55 27.80 33.81
CA PRO A 104 -6.10 28.36 32.57
C PRO A 104 -5.49 27.69 31.34
N GLN A 105 -6.32 27.48 30.35
CA GLN A 105 -5.85 26.97 29.04
C GLN A 105 -4.88 27.96 28.40
N ILE A 106 -3.92 27.42 27.67
CA ILE A 106 -2.98 28.22 26.90
C ILE A 106 -3.74 29.03 25.86
N SER A 107 -3.31 30.27 25.65
CA SER A 107 -3.92 31.15 24.66
C SER A 107 -3.93 30.44 23.27
N GLN A 108 -5.08 30.52 22.60
CA GLN A 108 -5.25 29.95 21.23
C GLN A 108 -4.22 30.52 20.24
N GLU A 109 -3.80 31.76 20.44
CA GLU A 109 -2.77 32.40 19.63
C GLU A 109 -1.43 31.67 19.70
N ILE A 110 -1.02 31.22 20.89
CA ILE A 110 0.22 30.44 21.07
C ILE A 110 0.09 29.07 20.39
N VAL A 111 -1.08 28.42 20.47
CA VAL A 111 -1.32 27.14 19.84
C VAL A 111 -1.17 27.26 18.32
N ILE A 112 -1.76 28.30 17.73
CA ILE A 112 -1.67 28.58 16.28
C ILE A 112 -0.21 28.83 15.86
N LEU A 113 0.55 29.60 16.64
CA LEU A 113 1.96 29.86 16.37
C LEU A 113 2.81 28.59 16.43
N VAL A 114 2.59 27.73 17.43
CA VAL A 114 3.31 26.45 17.56
C VAL A 114 3.07 25.57 16.33
N ILE A 115 1.82 25.43 15.91
CA ILE A 115 1.43 24.64 14.74
C ILE A 115 2.08 25.21 13.47
N ARG A 116 1.93 26.51 13.26
CA ARG A 116 2.54 27.22 12.13
C ARG A 116 4.05 27.03 12.05
N PHE A 117 4.77 27.17 13.16
CA PHE A 117 6.22 26.95 13.18
C PHE A 117 6.60 25.53 12.81
N LYS A 118 5.78 24.53 13.21
CA LYS A 118 6.01 23.14 12.85
C LYS A 118 5.72 22.86 11.39
N GLU A 119 4.66 23.43 10.83
CA GLU A 119 4.28 23.30 9.41
C GLU A 119 5.29 23.94 8.46
N GLU A 120 5.67 25.18 8.77
CA GLU A 120 6.67 25.91 7.97
C GLU A 120 8.08 25.32 8.11
N ASN A 121 8.37 24.66 9.26
CA ASN A 121 9.68 24.11 9.57
C ASN A 121 9.58 22.66 10.13
N PRO A 122 9.29 21.66 9.29
CA PRO A 122 9.08 20.27 9.76
C PRO A 122 10.24 19.68 10.57
N ARG A 123 11.47 20.19 10.36
CA ARG A 123 12.68 19.75 11.06
C ARG A 123 12.93 20.41 12.40
N TRP A 124 12.11 21.39 12.81
CA TRP A 124 12.29 22.00 14.12
C TRP A 124 11.79 21.06 15.22
N GLY A 125 12.68 20.76 16.16
CA GLY A 125 12.34 20.06 17.40
C GLY A 125 11.69 21.00 18.41
N TYR A 126 11.07 20.44 19.44
CA TYR A 126 10.35 21.18 20.49
C TYR A 126 11.18 22.29 21.12
N GLN A 127 12.49 22.05 21.36
CA GLN A 127 13.37 23.05 21.96
C GLN A 127 13.47 24.29 21.06
N LYS A 128 13.70 24.12 19.77
CA LYS A 128 13.85 25.23 18.83
C LYS A 128 12.55 26.04 18.68
N ILE A 129 11.41 25.37 18.69
CA ILE A 129 10.10 26.05 18.69
C ILE A 129 9.91 26.84 19.99
N THR A 130 10.29 26.24 21.12
CA THR A 130 10.24 26.93 22.44
C THR A 130 11.13 28.16 22.44
N ASP A 131 12.37 28.05 21.98
CA ASP A 131 13.33 29.17 21.94
C ASP A 131 12.82 30.30 21.04
N GLN A 132 12.18 29.96 19.92
CA GLN A 132 11.57 30.95 19.03
C GLN A 132 10.39 31.67 19.69
N LEU A 133 9.56 30.96 20.45
CA LEU A 133 8.46 31.56 21.21
C LEU A 133 8.99 32.48 22.35
N VAL A 134 10.04 32.05 23.03
CA VAL A 134 10.72 32.88 24.04
C VAL A 134 11.28 34.16 23.41
N TYR A 135 11.90 34.07 22.23
CA TYR A 135 12.36 35.24 21.48
C TYR A 135 11.21 36.20 21.13
N LEU A 136 10.02 35.66 20.86
CA LEU A 136 8.80 36.44 20.64
C LEU A 136 8.11 36.89 21.96
N LYS A 137 8.78 36.74 23.12
CA LYS A 137 8.33 37.10 24.46
C LYS A 137 7.16 36.28 25.01
N TYR A 138 6.90 35.09 24.43
CA TYR A 138 5.98 34.15 25.04
C TYR A 138 6.70 33.22 26.00
N SER A 139 6.28 33.17 27.25
CA SER A 139 6.86 32.27 28.27
C SER A 139 6.12 30.92 28.25
N ILE A 140 6.69 29.94 27.58
CA ILE A 140 6.12 28.60 27.45
C ILE A 140 7.19 27.54 27.67
N SER A 141 6.81 26.40 28.28
CA SER A 141 7.76 25.29 28.49
C SER A 141 7.82 24.34 27.29
N LYS A 142 8.96 23.66 27.13
CA LYS A 142 9.16 22.62 26.11
C LYS A 142 8.09 21.52 26.21
N SER A 143 7.71 21.11 27.41
CA SER A 143 6.66 20.10 27.63
C SER A 143 5.29 20.57 27.14
N THR A 144 5.00 21.84 27.25
CA THR A 144 3.76 22.42 26.75
C THR A 144 3.72 22.45 25.23
N VAL A 145 4.83 22.84 24.57
CA VAL A 145 4.97 22.79 23.11
C VAL A 145 4.79 21.35 22.62
N LYS A 146 5.40 20.37 23.29
CA LYS A 146 5.23 18.96 23.02
C LYS A 146 3.76 18.53 23.08
N ASN A 147 3.04 18.88 24.14
CA ASN A 147 1.64 18.50 24.32
C ASN A 147 0.75 19.12 23.24
N ILE A 148 0.95 20.39 22.91
CA ILE A 148 0.20 21.07 21.84
C ILE A 148 0.39 20.34 20.51
N LEU A 149 1.62 19.95 20.17
CA LEU A 149 1.91 19.26 18.91
C LEU A 149 1.28 17.85 18.88
N ILE A 150 1.38 17.08 19.97
CA ILE A 150 0.76 15.76 20.07
C ILE A 150 -0.77 15.84 19.99
N GLU A 151 -1.41 16.79 20.66
CA GLU A 151 -2.86 17.00 20.63
C GLU A 151 -3.37 17.37 19.24
N ASN A 152 -2.54 18.01 18.42
CA ASN A 152 -2.85 18.37 17.04
C ASN A 152 -2.33 17.37 16.00
N GLY A 153 -1.88 16.17 16.44
CA GLY A 153 -1.54 15.05 15.54
C GLY A 153 -0.13 15.08 14.95
N TYR A 154 0.75 15.93 15.50
CA TYR A 154 2.17 15.93 15.11
C TYR A 154 2.94 14.92 15.95
N ASP A 155 3.71 14.04 15.28
CA ASP A 155 4.52 13.01 15.92
C ASP A 155 5.58 13.59 16.90
N PRO A 156 5.93 12.83 17.95
CA PRO A 156 7.02 13.20 18.84
C PRO A 156 8.32 13.40 18.07
N GLU A 157 9.15 14.29 18.58
CA GLU A 157 10.41 14.81 18.04
C GLU A 157 10.98 14.02 16.85
N PRO A 158 11.05 14.62 15.66
CA PRO A 158 11.67 13.93 14.54
C PRO A 158 13.08 13.56 14.99
N ASP A 159 13.40 12.27 14.88
CA ASP A 159 14.75 11.80 15.12
C ASP A 159 15.66 12.59 14.16
N LEU A 160 16.43 13.53 14.65
CA LEU A 160 17.29 14.42 13.87
C LEU A 160 18.37 13.64 13.10
N THR A 161 18.48 12.33 13.38
CA THR A 161 19.28 11.37 12.62
C THR A 161 18.57 10.86 11.37
N VAL A 162 17.26 11.03 11.24
CA VAL A 162 16.52 10.63 10.04
C VAL A 162 16.68 11.68 8.96
N LYS A 163 17.73 11.50 8.20
CA LYS A 163 17.95 12.15 6.89
C LYS A 163 16.75 11.85 6.02
N THR A 164 16.07 12.83 5.52
CA THR A 164 15.00 12.81 4.50
C THR A 164 14.16 11.53 4.49
N THR A 165 12.88 11.60 4.78
CA THR A 165 12.01 10.41 4.70
C THR A 165 12.10 9.80 3.29
N TRP A 166 11.86 8.49 3.19
CA TRP A 166 11.87 7.79 1.89
C TRP A 166 10.94 8.46 0.86
N TRP A 167 9.80 8.93 1.30
CA TRP A 167 8.85 9.64 0.45
C TRP A 167 9.35 11.00 -0.03
N GLU A 168 10.01 11.76 0.82
CA GLU A 168 10.65 13.03 0.43
C GLU A 168 11.78 12.78 -0.57
N PHE A 169 12.56 11.71 -0.38
CA PHE A 169 13.58 11.30 -1.33
C PHE A 169 12.97 10.96 -2.69
N ILE A 170 11.94 10.11 -2.74
CA ILE A 170 11.24 9.73 -3.98
C ILE A 170 10.66 10.99 -4.66
N LYS A 171 9.97 11.84 -3.90
CA LYS A 171 9.32 13.03 -4.45
C LYS A 171 10.32 14.04 -5.03
N SER A 172 11.46 14.24 -4.37
CA SER A 172 12.48 15.19 -4.83
C SER A 172 13.33 14.69 -6.00
N HIS A 173 13.32 13.38 -6.28
CA HIS A 173 14.11 12.78 -7.36
C HIS A 173 13.24 12.07 -8.41
N TRP A 174 11.94 12.36 -8.43
CA TRP A 174 10.93 11.62 -9.18
C TRP A 174 11.29 11.37 -10.65
N ASP A 175 11.79 12.39 -11.35
CA ASP A 175 12.07 12.33 -12.78
C ASP A 175 13.38 11.59 -13.13
N VAL A 176 14.25 11.43 -12.14
CA VAL A 176 15.57 10.78 -12.30
C VAL A 176 15.65 9.44 -11.58
N LEU A 177 14.53 8.98 -11.02
CA LEU A 177 14.40 7.70 -10.31
C LEU A 177 13.95 6.59 -11.23
N THR A 178 14.66 5.46 -11.13
CA THR A 178 14.26 4.18 -11.69
C THR A 178 14.22 3.12 -10.58
N ALA A 179 13.46 2.08 -10.79
CA ALA A 179 13.43 0.92 -9.91
C ALA A 179 13.64 -0.34 -10.73
N CYS A 180 14.31 -1.31 -10.17
CA CYS A 180 14.42 -2.64 -10.78
C CYS A 180 14.05 -3.72 -9.76
N ASP A 181 13.64 -4.85 -10.29
CA ASP A 181 13.29 -6.01 -9.49
C ASP A 181 13.38 -7.28 -10.32
N PHE A 182 13.42 -8.42 -9.66
CA PHE A 182 13.34 -9.74 -10.27
C PHE A 182 11.97 -10.36 -10.03
N PHE A 183 11.50 -11.07 -11.03
CA PHE A 183 10.39 -11.99 -10.83
C PHE A 183 10.59 -13.28 -11.59
N THR A 184 9.89 -14.31 -11.19
CA THR A 184 10.02 -15.65 -11.78
C THR A 184 8.79 -16.02 -12.57
N VAL A 185 9.03 -16.73 -13.69
CA VAL A 185 8.03 -17.34 -14.56
C VAL A 185 8.35 -18.81 -14.68
N GLU A 186 7.35 -19.67 -14.68
CA GLU A 186 7.52 -21.11 -14.84
C GLU A 186 7.32 -21.49 -16.32
N LEU A 187 8.30 -22.23 -16.85
CA LEU A 187 8.28 -22.76 -18.21
C LEU A 187 8.06 -24.27 -18.16
N LEU A 188 7.15 -24.79 -18.96
CA LEU A 188 6.92 -26.23 -19.11
C LEU A 188 7.79 -26.77 -20.25
N ILE A 189 9.02 -27.15 -19.97
CA ILE A 189 9.94 -27.72 -20.98
C ILE A 189 9.88 -29.24 -20.92
N GLY A 190 9.28 -29.85 -21.94
CA GLY A 190 8.96 -31.28 -21.96
C GLY A 190 7.93 -31.60 -20.84
N ARG A 191 8.35 -32.33 -19.80
CA ARG A 191 7.51 -32.67 -18.62
C ARG A 191 8.01 -32.04 -17.33
N LYS A 192 8.91 -31.08 -17.43
CA LYS A 192 9.51 -30.42 -16.24
C LYS A 192 9.15 -28.95 -16.21
N LEU A 193 8.81 -28.47 -15.03
CA LEU A 193 8.67 -27.05 -14.75
C LEU A 193 10.04 -26.46 -14.41
N ILE A 194 10.48 -25.51 -15.21
CA ILE A 194 11.73 -24.78 -15.02
C ILE A 194 11.39 -23.34 -14.68
N ARG A 195 11.96 -22.83 -13.58
CA ARG A 195 11.82 -21.42 -13.21
C ARG A 195 12.81 -20.58 -13.99
N CYS A 196 12.30 -19.55 -14.63
CA CYS A 196 13.07 -18.55 -15.35
C CYS A 196 12.95 -17.22 -14.59
N THR A 197 14.07 -16.60 -14.26
CA THR A 197 14.10 -15.31 -13.54
C THR A 197 14.31 -14.18 -14.55
N LEU A 198 13.45 -13.16 -14.49
CA LEU A 198 13.49 -11.99 -15.36
C LEU A 198 13.88 -10.77 -14.53
N LEU A 199 14.82 -9.98 -15.06
CA LEU A 199 15.16 -8.66 -14.55
C LEU A 199 14.42 -7.61 -15.37
N PHE A 200 13.75 -6.69 -14.71
CA PHE A 200 13.17 -5.51 -15.35
C PHE A 200 13.58 -4.23 -14.64
N VAL A 201 13.51 -3.13 -15.36
CA VAL A 201 13.72 -1.78 -14.85
C VAL A 201 12.54 -0.92 -15.26
N ILE A 202 12.04 -0.08 -14.35
CA ILE A 202 10.93 0.83 -14.60
C ILE A 202 11.30 2.25 -14.18
N GLU A 203 10.98 3.23 -15.01
CA GLU A 203 11.02 4.65 -14.65
C GLU A 203 9.81 5.03 -13.81
N LEU A 204 10.03 5.71 -12.70
CA LEU A 204 8.92 6.05 -11.80
C LEU A 204 8.01 7.15 -12.36
N SER A 205 8.57 8.13 -13.07
CA SER A 205 7.82 9.26 -13.60
C SER A 205 6.99 8.92 -14.84
N THR A 206 7.59 8.25 -15.80
CA THR A 206 6.96 7.94 -17.11
C THR A 206 6.26 6.59 -17.14
N ARG A 207 6.59 5.68 -16.21
CA ARG A 207 6.21 4.27 -16.23
C ARG A 207 6.83 3.46 -17.38
N LYS A 208 7.72 4.04 -18.17
CA LYS A 208 8.47 3.26 -19.15
C LYS A 208 9.19 2.12 -18.46
N MET A 209 9.27 0.99 -19.12
CA MET A 209 9.90 -0.20 -18.60
C MET A 209 10.80 -0.86 -19.63
N PHE A 210 11.76 -1.61 -19.14
CA PHE A 210 12.70 -2.35 -19.94
C PHE A 210 12.94 -3.72 -19.30
N PHE A 211 12.93 -4.77 -20.11
CA PHE A 211 13.38 -6.10 -19.69
C PHE A 211 14.82 -6.32 -20.13
N ALA A 212 15.66 -6.76 -19.21
CA ALA A 212 16.98 -7.27 -19.58
C ALA A 212 16.83 -8.60 -20.35
N PRO A 213 17.82 -8.97 -21.20
CA PRO A 213 17.81 -10.23 -21.91
C PRO A 213 17.51 -11.41 -20.97
N ILE A 214 16.66 -12.34 -21.42
CA ILE A 214 16.19 -13.43 -20.56
C ILE A 214 17.24 -14.51 -20.44
N LYS A 215 17.63 -14.84 -19.19
CA LYS A 215 18.48 -15.98 -18.86
C LYS A 215 17.79 -16.83 -17.79
N PRO A 216 17.56 -18.13 -17.99
CA PRO A 216 16.84 -18.97 -17.04
C PRO A 216 17.40 -18.91 -15.62
N GLN A 217 18.72 -18.92 -15.51
CA GLN A 217 19.45 -18.82 -14.23
C GLN A 217 20.45 -17.67 -14.35
N PRO A 218 20.06 -16.45 -13.97
CA PRO A 218 20.96 -15.31 -13.98
C PRO A 218 22.11 -15.49 -12.96
N ASP A 219 23.28 -15.06 -13.35
CA ASP A 219 24.51 -15.11 -12.54
C ASP A 219 25.21 -13.74 -12.54
N GLY A 220 26.38 -13.66 -11.92
CA GLY A 220 27.15 -12.40 -11.85
C GLY A 220 27.56 -11.86 -13.21
N ASP A 221 27.89 -12.73 -14.16
CA ASP A 221 28.26 -12.30 -15.54
C ASP A 221 27.06 -11.77 -16.31
N TYR A 222 25.90 -12.40 -16.13
CA TYR A 222 24.66 -11.87 -16.65
C TYR A 222 24.38 -10.47 -16.09
N MET A 223 24.54 -10.25 -14.79
CA MET A 223 24.33 -8.95 -14.18
C MET A 223 25.31 -7.87 -14.69
N LYS A 224 26.55 -8.25 -14.96
CA LYS A 224 27.52 -7.37 -15.65
C LYS A 224 27.01 -6.95 -17.04
N GLN A 225 26.54 -7.90 -17.84
CA GLN A 225 26.01 -7.62 -19.17
C GLN A 225 24.75 -6.75 -19.10
N ALA A 226 23.82 -7.09 -18.18
CA ALA A 226 22.62 -6.30 -17.95
C ALA A 226 22.96 -4.84 -17.56
N ALA A 227 23.94 -4.64 -16.64
CA ALA A 227 24.38 -3.30 -16.30
C ALA A 227 24.95 -2.52 -17.50
N LYS A 228 25.74 -3.16 -18.36
CA LYS A 228 26.29 -2.53 -19.56
C LYS A 228 25.18 -2.13 -20.55
N ILE A 229 24.21 -2.99 -20.78
CA ILE A 229 23.05 -2.70 -21.65
C ILE A 229 22.24 -1.53 -21.09
N LEU A 230 21.96 -1.58 -19.79
CA LEU A 230 21.19 -0.52 -19.12
C LEU A 230 21.87 0.85 -19.12
N THR A 231 23.20 0.86 -19.14
CA THR A 231 24.02 2.09 -19.09
C THR A 231 24.70 2.41 -20.41
N ASP A 232 24.29 1.77 -21.50
CA ASP A 232 24.83 2.07 -22.82
C ASP A 232 24.73 3.56 -23.14
N TYR A 233 25.76 4.09 -23.81
CA TYR A 233 25.83 5.53 -24.09
C TYR A 233 24.78 5.97 -25.11
N GLU A 234 24.49 5.15 -26.11
CA GLU A 234 23.54 5.49 -27.17
C GLU A 234 22.09 5.15 -26.76
N ASP A 235 21.82 3.91 -26.38
CA ASP A 235 20.48 3.37 -26.20
C ASP A 235 20.17 2.89 -24.77
N GLY A 236 21.05 3.13 -23.81
CA GLY A 236 20.89 2.67 -22.44
C GLY A 236 19.64 3.21 -21.76
N PHE A 237 18.83 2.34 -21.21
CA PHE A 237 17.57 2.69 -20.54
C PHE A 237 17.78 3.65 -19.35
N LEU A 238 18.93 3.61 -18.70
CA LEU A 238 19.27 4.49 -17.58
C LEU A 238 19.90 5.83 -18.00
N LYS A 239 19.91 6.14 -19.29
CA LYS A 239 20.41 7.42 -19.79
C LYS A 239 19.64 8.60 -19.20
N GLY A 240 20.33 9.55 -18.57
CA GLY A 240 19.71 10.69 -17.89
C GLY A 240 19.13 10.38 -16.52
N LYS A 241 19.22 9.15 -16.04
CA LYS A 241 18.77 8.75 -14.70
C LYS A 241 19.92 8.86 -13.69
N ARG A 242 19.56 9.14 -12.44
CA ARG A 242 20.55 9.33 -11.36
C ARG A 242 20.52 8.24 -10.30
N TYR A 243 19.37 7.58 -10.12
CA TYR A 243 19.18 6.60 -9.06
C TYR A 243 18.47 5.37 -9.59
N LEU A 244 18.97 4.19 -9.20
CA LEU A 244 18.34 2.90 -9.44
C LEU A 244 18.03 2.25 -8.09
N ILE A 245 16.75 2.14 -7.77
CA ILE A 245 16.26 1.47 -6.56
C ILE A 245 16.21 -0.03 -6.83
N HIS A 246 16.74 -0.82 -5.90
CA HIS A 246 16.67 -2.27 -5.96
C HIS A 246 16.60 -2.87 -4.55
N ASP A 247 16.14 -4.10 -4.44
CA ASP A 247 16.10 -4.87 -3.21
C ASP A 247 17.50 -5.39 -2.80
N ARG A 248 17.54 -6.39 -1.94
CA ARG A 248 18.78 -6.99 -1.44
C ARG A 248 19.09 -8.34 -2.05
N ASP A 249 18.55 -8.63 -3.24
CA ASP A 249 18.87 -9.88 -3.92
C ASP A 249 20.39 -10.02 -4.12
N PRO A 250 20.98 -11.19 -3.83
CA PRO A 250 22.41 -11.46 -4.03
C PRO A 250 22.91 -11.29 -5.46
N LEU A 251 22.01 -11.36 -6.44
CA LEU A 251 22.34 -11.13 -7.84
C LEU A 251 22.82 -9.70 -8.13
N TYR A 252 22.45 -8.70 -7.32
CA TYR A 252 23.00 -7.35 -7.43
C TYR A 252 24.43 -7.29 -6.90
N THR A 253 25.37 -7.77 -7.70
CA THR A 253 26.78 -7.88 -7.37
C THR A 253 27.48 -6.52 -7.22
N ASN A 254 28.67 -6.52 -6.60
CA ASN A 254 29.48 -5.30 -6.51
C ASN A 254 29.90 -4.79 -7.90
N GLU A 255 30.11 -5.69 -8.85
CA GLU A 255 30.48 -5.35 -10.23
C GLU A 255 29.31 -4.63 -10.94
N PHE A 256 28.08 -5.13 -10.78
CA PHE A 256 26.87 -4.45 -11.24
C PHE A 256 26.83 -3.01 -10.71
N HIS A 257 27.01 -2.84 -9.40
CA HIS A 257 27.01 -1.51 -8.77
C HIS A 257 28.13 -0.60 -9.28
N ASN A 258 29.30 -1.16 -9.55
CA ASN A 258 30.44 -0.37 -10.05
C ASN A 258 30.21 0.14 -11.48
N ILE A 259 29.62 -0.68 -12.35
CA ILE A 259 29.25 -0.29 -13.72
C ILE A 259 28.20 0.83 -13.67
N LEU A 260 27.17 0.71 -12.85
CA LEU A 260 26.17 1.77 -12.68
C LEU A 260 26.79 3.08 -12.21
N LYS A 261 27.65 3.03 -11.19
CA LYS A 261 28.32 4.21 -10.63
C LYS A 261 29.25 4.88 -11.65
N SER A 262 29.99 4.10 -12.45
CA SER A 262 30.85 4.66 -13.48
C SER A 262 30.09 5.40 -14.59
N SER A 263 28.81 5.01 -14.79
CA SER A 263 27.91 5.69 -15.73
C SER A 263 27.06 6.80 -15.06
N GLY A 264 27.38 7.19 -13.82
CA GLY A 264 26.69 8.27 -13.10
C GLY A 264 25.38 7.87 -12.43
N VAL A 265 25.00 6.59 -12.45
CA VAL A 265 23.79 6.08 -11.80
C VAL A 265 24.13 5.53 -10.41
N LYS A 266 23.50 6.07 -9.38
CA LYS A 266 23.70 5.65 -8.00
C LYS A 266 22.72 4.54 -7.64
N PRO A 267 23.18 3.29 -7.37
CA PRO A 267 22.31 2.25 -6.86
C PRO A 267 21.85 2.58 -5.43
N VAL A 268 20.55 2.44 -5.19
CA VAL A 268 19.91 2.69 -3.90
C VAL A 268 19.32 1.39 -3.40
N LYS A 269 20.00 0.80 -2.44
CA LYS A 269 19.61 -0.48 -1.83
C LYS A 269 18.53 -0.25 -0.78
N LEU A 270 17.40 -0.93 -0.90
CA LEU A 270 16.30 -0.84 0.05
C LEU A 270 16.69 -1.36 1.45
N PRO A 271 16.10 -0.83 2.53
CA PRO A 271 16.23 -1.39 3.86
C PRO A 271 15.75 -2.85 3.92
N PRO A 272 16.26 -3.67 4.86
CA PRO A 272 15.79 -5.04 5.00
C PRO A 272 14.32 -5.07 5.43
N ARG A 273 13.56 -6.03 4.89
CA ARG A 273 12.14 -6.27 5.22
C ARG A 273 11.21 -5.06 4.99
N SER A 274 11.46 -4.33 3.91
CA SER A 274 10.67 -3.15 3.56
C SER A 274 10.09 -3.28 2.15
N PRO A 275 9.17 -4.22 1.90
CA PRO A 275 8.56 -4.42 0.58
C PRO A 275 7.83 -3.15 0.09
N ASP A 276 7.14 -2.46 0.98
CA ASP A 276 6.36 -1.26 0.66
C ASP A 276 7.20 -0.09 0.06
N LEU A 277 8.51 -0.22 0.03
CA LEU A 277 9.40 0.83 -0.49
C LEU A 277 9.66 0.73 -2.01
N ASN A 278 9.19 -0.32 -2.69
CA ASN A 278 9.23 -0.46 -4.16
C ASN A 278 7.84 -0.77 -4.77
N PRO A 279 6.79 -0.02 -4.42
CA PRO A 279 5.41 -0.35 -4.80
C PRO A 279 5.19 -0.30 -6.31
N TYR A 280 6.01 0.44 -7.04
CA TYR A 280 5.90 0.57 -8.51
C TYR A 280 6.38 -0.68 -9.22
N ALA A 281 7.51 -1.24 -8.80
CA ALA A 281 8.01 -2.48 -9.34
C ALA A 281 7.06 -3.66 -9.00
N GLU A 282 6.59 -3.75 -7.77
CA GLU A 282 5.63 -4.77 -7.36
C GLU A 282 4.31 -4.70 -8.14
N ARG A 283 3.78 -3.49 -8.33
CA ARG A 283 2.57 -3.28 -9.14
C ARG A 283 2.80 -3.67 -10.60
N PHE A 284 3.97 -3.37 -11.14
CA PHE A 284 4.32 -3.77 -12.51
C PHE A 284 4.36 -5.29 -12.64
N VAL A 285 5.04 -6.00 -11.73
CA VAL A 285 5.08 -7.48 -11.70
C VAL A 285 3.67 -8.05 -11.64
N LYS A 286 2.81 -7.49 -10.77
CA LYS A 286 1.41 -7.90 -10.69
C LYS A 286 0.69 -7.72 -12.02
N SER A 287 0.90 -6.59 -12.71
CA SER A 287 0.25 -6.31 -13.99
C SER A 287 0.71 -7.27 -15.08
N VAL A 288 2.02 -7.46 -15.28
CA VAL A 288 2.53 -8.35 -16.34
C VAL A 288 2.10 -9.81 -16.12
N LYS A 289 2.06 -10.26 -14.87
CA LYS A 289 1.56 -11.60 -14.54
C LYS A 289 0.08 -11.72 -14.82
N SER A 290 -0.74 -10.90 -14.18
CA SER A 290 -2.20 -11.02 -14.26
C SER A 290 -2.79 -10.66 -15.63
N GLU A 291 -2.13 -9.83 -16.44
CA GLU A 291 -2.62 -9.43 -17.76
C GLU A 291 -2.08 -10.33 -18.88
N CYS A 292 -0.92 -10.99 -18.68
CA CYS A 292 -0.25 -11.74 -19.74
C CYS A 292 0.24 -13.12 -19.29
N LEU A 293 1.25 -13.18 -18.42
CA LEU A 293 2.04 -14.39 -18.21
C LEU A 293 1.27 -15.53 -17.54
N ASP A 294 0.34 -15.22 -16.62
CA ASP A 294 -0.48 -16.22 -15.92
C ASP A 294 -1.52 -16.89 -16.84
N HIS A 295 -1.75 -16.33 -18.04
CA HIS A 295 -2.67 -16.85 -19.04
C HIS A 295 -1.98 -17.67 -20.14
N LEU A 296 -0.65 -17.83 -20.08
CA LEU A 296 0.13 -18.50 -21.11
C LEU A 296 0.79 -19.77 -20.58
N ILE A 297 0.74 -20.82 -21.38
CA ILE A 297 1.56 -22.01 -21.17
C ILE A 297 2.81 -21.88 -22.02
N LEU A 298 3.94 -21.57 -21.38
CA LEU A 298 5.19 -21.30 -22.07
C LEU A 298 6.08 -22.56 -22.06
N ALA A 299 6.42 -23.06 -23.23
CA ALA A 299 7.20 -24.29 -23.41
C ALA A 299 8.68 -24.02 -23.75
N SER A 300 9.09 -22.78 -23.94
CA SER A 300 10.48 -22.41 -24.23
C SER A 300 10.80 -20.98 -23.84
N VAL A 301 12.10 -20.70 -23.66
CA VAL A 301 12.60 -19.34 -23.41
C VAL A 301 12.24 -18.40 -24.58
N LYS A 302 12.29 -18.86 -25.80
CA LYS A 302 11.91 -18.06 -26.99
C LYS A 302 10.44 -17.63 -26.97
N GLN A 303 9.55 -18.51 -26.49
CA GLN A 303 8.13 -18.15 -26.32
C GLN A 303 7.96 -17.12 -25.21
N LEU A 304 8.71 -17.24 -24.11
CA LEU A 304 8.70 -16.24 -23.04
C LEU A 304 9.22 -14.89 -23.55
N GLU A 305 10.33 -14.86 -24.28
CA GLU A 305 10.86 -13.64 -24.91
C GLU A 305 9.84 -12.97 -25.84
N TYR A 306 9.19 -13.78 -26.68
CA TYR A 306 8.14 -13.28 -27.55
C TYR A 306 6.97 -12.69 -26.76
N ALA A 307 6.48 -13.40 -25.75
CA ALA A 307 5.37 -12.93 -24.92
C ALA A 307 5.71 -11.62 -24.18
N VAL A 308 6.92 -11.54 -23.60
CA VAL A 308 7.41 -10.37 -22.92
C VAL A 308 7.55 -9.18 -23.87
N ASN A 309 8.10 -9.39 -25.07
CA ASN A 309 8.22 -8.32 -26.08
C ASN A 309 6.84 -7.82 -26.55
N GLN A 310 5.88 -8.73 -26.79
CA GLN A 310 4.52 -8.34 -27.14
C GLN A 310 3.83 -7.58 -26.01
N TYR A 311 4.10 -7.96 -24.76
CA TYR A 311 3.60 -7.22 -23.60
C TYR A 311 4.25 -5.83 -23.46
N CYS A 312 5.56 -5.70 -23.75
CA CYS A 312 6.26 -4.40 -23.77
C CYS A 312 5.62 -3.43 -24.76
N GLU A 313 5.39 -3.90 -25.99
CA GLU A 313 4.73 -3.11 -27.03
C GLU A 313 3.32 -2.66 -26.59
N TYR A 314 2.52 -3.60 -26.10
CA TYR A 314 1.20 -3.29 -25.55
C TYR A 314 1.27 -2.30 -24.39
N TYR A 315 2.18 -2.52 -23.44
CA TYR A 315 2.32 -1.72 -22.23
C TYR A 315 2.70 -0.27 -22.53
N HIS A 316 3.59 -0.04 -23.49
CA HIS A 316 4.06 1.31 -23.84
C HIS A 316 3.10 2.03 -24.79
N HIS A 317 2.54 1.35 -25.76
CA HIS A 317 1.91 1.96 -26.93
C HIS A 317 0.39 1.83 -26.99
N GLU A 318 -0.19 0.94 -26.19
CA GLU A 318 -1.60 0.59 -26.32
C GLU A 318 -2.35 0.60 -24.98
N ARG A 319 -1.66 0.29 -23.89
CA ARG A 319 -2.26 0.18 -22.56
C ARG A 319 -2.52 1.55 -21.94
N ILE A 320 -3.76 1.77 -21.47
CA ILE A 320 -4.09 2.96 -20.67
C ILE A 320 -3.61 2.74 -19.23
N HIS A 321 -2.75 3.62 -18.76
CA HIS A 321 -2.23 3.60 -17.38
C HIS A 321 -3.10 4.45 -16.46
N GLN A 322 -3.82 3.81 -15.52
CA GLN A 322 -4.73 4.51 -14.59
C GLN A 322 -4.06 5.67 -13.84
N SER A 323 -2.80 5.50 -13.41
CA SER A 323 -2.07 6.54 -12.67
C SER A 323 -1.64 7.73 -13.52
N LEU A 324 -1.55 7.55 -14.85
CA LEU A 324 -1.18 8.60 -15.80
C LEU A 324 -2.41 9.13 -16.56
N GLY A 325 -3.53 8.40 -16.57
CA GLY A 325 -4.72 8.70 -17.36
C GLY A 325 -4.52 8.64 -18.87
N ARG A 326 -3.39 8.06 -19.32
CA ARG A 326 -3.00 8.01 -20.74
C ARG A 326 -2.14 6.78 -21.06
N ILE A 327 -1.94 6.55 -22.36
CA ILE A 327 -0.92 5.66 -22.92
C ILE A 327 0.45 6.35 -22.77
N ILE A 328 1.50 5.59 -22.51
CA ILE A 328 2.85 6.15 -22.28
C ILE A 328 3.37 6.80 -23.56
N GLU A 329 3.40 6.06 -24.65
CA GLU A 329 3.88 6.48 -25.97
C GLU A 329 2.87 6.09 -27.05
N PRO A 330 1.77 6.84 -27.22
CA PRO A 330 0.78 6.49 -28.21
C PRO A 330 1.36 6.59 -29.63
N ILE A 331 1.34 5.50 -30.37
CA ILE A 331 1.77 5.46 -31.78
C ILE A 331 0.67 6.01 -32.69
N HIS A 332 -0.58 5.77 -32.31
CA HIS A 332 -1.72 6.16 -33.12
C HIS A 332 -2.30 7.50 -32.69
N LYS A 333 -2.46 8.43 -33.62
CA LYS A 333 -3.23 9.66 -33.39
C LYS A 333 -4.71 9.31 -33.43
N THR A 334 -5.42 9.64 -32.38
CA THR A 334 -6.89 9.49 -32.33
C THR A 334 -7.54 10.57 -33.20
N ASN A 335 -8.37 10.16 -34.14
CA ASN A 335 -9.25 11.05 -34.90
C ASN A 335 -10.71 10.74 -34.53
N GLU A 336 -11.52 11.74 -34.20
CA GLU A 336 -12.87 11.53 -33.61
C GLU A 336 -13.86 10.89 -34.61
N ASP A 337 -13.60 11.01 -35.92
CA ASP A 337 -14.55 10.62 -37.00
C ASP A 337 -14.23 9.24 -37.62
N VAL A 338 -13.36 8.44 -37.04
CA VAL A 338 -12.93 7.17 -37.63
C VAL A 338 -13.43 5.97 -36.82
N GLU A 339 -13.69 4.85 -37.53
CA GLU A 339 -14.13 3.58 -36.94
C GLU A 339 -13.15 3.07 -35.87
N ILE A 340 -13.70 2.45 -34.83
CA ILE A 340 -12.89 1.86 -33.74
C ILE A 340 -12.35 0.52 -34.20
N VAL A 341 -11.04 0.38 -34.23
CA VAL A 341 -10.32 -0.86 -34.57
C VAL A 341 -9.77 -1.51 -33.30
N CYS A 342 -9.94 -2.81 -33.17
CA CYS A 342 -9.32 -3.62 -32.13
C CYS A 342 -7.95 -4.12 -32.60
N ILE A 343 -6.89 -3.81 -31.87
CA ILE A 343 -5.57 -4.38 -32.06
C ILE A 343 -5.41 -5.52 -31.07
N GLU A 344 -5.08 -6.70 -31.60
CA GLU A 344 -4.93 -7.93 -30.81
C GLU A 344 -3.48 -8.38 -30.79
N ARG A 345 -2.99 -8.79 -29.60
CA ARG A 345 -1.67 -9.41 -29.44
C ARG A 345 -1.81 -10.74 -28.70
N LEU A 346 -0.85 -11.61 -28.86
CA LEU A 346 -0.79 -12.95 -28.24
C LEU A 346 -2.09 -13.75 -28.47
N GLY A 347 -2.59 -13.75 -29.72
CA GLY A 347 -3.80 -14.51 -30.09
C GLY A 347 -5.09 -13.96 -29.47
N GLY A 348 -5.17 -12.64 -29.23
CA GLY A 348 -6.33 -11.98 -28.65
C GLY A 348 -6.32 -11.89 -27.11
N LEU A 349 -5.22 -12.32 -26.45
CA LEU A 349 -5.08 -12.19 -25.00
C LEU A 349 -4.97 -10.71 -24.58
N LEU A 350 -4.16 -9.94 -25.32
CA LEU A 350 -4.04 -8.50 -25.09
C LEU A 350 -4.82 -7.76 -26.19
N LYS A 351 -5.72 -6.89 -25.79
CA LYS A 351 -6.58 -6.12 -26.70
C LYS A 351 -6.51 -4.65 -26.39
N SER A 352 -6.42 -3.84 -27.42
CA SER A 352 -6.52 -2.40 -27.35
C SER A 352 -7.44 -1.87 -28.44
N TYR A 353 -8.08 -0.74 -28.19
CA TYR A 353 -9.07 -0.17 -29.10
C TYR A 353 -8.64 1.25 -29.46
N HIS A 354 -8.51 1.49 -30.76
CA HIS A 354 -8.02 2.75 -31.31
C HIS A 354 -8.93 3.27 -32.42
N ARG A 355 -9.03 4.57 -32.54
CA ARG A 355 -9.56 5.24 -33.74
C ARG A 355 -8.36 5.56 -34.64
N LEU A 356 -8.09 4.71 -35.59
CA LEU A 356 -6.95 4.88 -36.49
C LEU A 356 -7.30 5.88 -37.60
N ALA A 357 -6.56 6.98 -37.69
CA ALA A 357 -6.55 7.77 -38.91
C ALA A 357 -5.91 6.94 -40.02
N ALA A 358 -6.57 6.89 -41.19
CA ALA A 358 -6.08 6.20 -42.36
C ALA A 358 -4.72 6.77 -42.83
#